data_68a347c50e6b7e263876aae87f7b1f0e
#
_entry.id   68a347c50e6b7e263876aae87f7b1f0e
#
_cell.length_a   1.000
_cell.length_b   1.000
_cell.length_c   1.000
_cell.angle_alpha   90.00
_cell.angle_beta   90.00
_cell.angle_gamma   90.00
#
_symmetry.space_group_name_H-M   'P 1'
#
loop_
_entity.id
_entity.type
_entity.pdbx_description
1 polymer ?
#
loop_
_entity_poly.entity_id
_entity_poly.type
_entity_poly.pdbx_seq_one_letter_code
_entity_poly.pdbx_strand_id
1 'polypeptide(L)'
;GQFLAEQIPRLLKPILENSYDVVIGNRFSDDKEMPSYRKIGNKMLDKITKLAADLPFSDTQSGYRSYSKKAIQSINFSTSGFGVDSEILINAVDKGLKITEIDVTVLYDTGLKTSTKDPVSHTMSVIASLLESIAIHHPLKYLGIPGMILLIIGLGFTGYSISNFNETGNFSLPSILTAMSSLIIGLILLLMSVVLYSISNNKKM
;
A
#
# COMPACT_ATOMS: atom_id res chain seq x y z
N GLY A 1 -9.06 2.29 -26.08
CA GLY A 1 -9.73 1.08 -26.05
C GLY A 1 -9.00 -0.18 -25.60
N GLN A 2 -8.43 -0.21 -24.38
CA GLN A 2 -7.85 -1.45 -23.85
C GLN A 2 -8.91 -2.41 -23.27
N PHE A 3 -10.01 -1.88 -22.76
CA PHE A 3 -11.09 -2.67 -22.19
C PHE A 3 -12.23 -2.85 -23.18
N LEU A 4 -12.80 -4.04 -23.20
CA LEU A 4 -13.91 -4.40 -24.07
C LEU A 4 -15.21 -3.81 -23.52
N ALA A 5 -15.93 -3.03 -24.32
CA ALA A 5 -17.22 -2.43 -23.93
C ALA A 5 -18.28 -3.49 -23.58
N GLU A 6 -18.21 -4.66 -24.21
CA GLU A 6 -19.09 -5.81 -23.97
C GLU A 6 -19.03 -6.36 -22.55
N GLN A 7 -17.96 -6.03 -21.81
CA GLN A 7 -17.79 -6.46 -20.40
C GLN A 7 -18.44 -5.49 -19.40
N ILE A 8 -18.86 -4.29 -19.83
CA ILE A 8 -19.53 -3.31 -18.96
C ILE A 8 -20.76 -3.90 -18.25
N PRO A 9 -21.67 -4.64 -18.91
CA PRO A 9 -22.82 -5.25 -18.23
C PRO A 9 -22.42 -6.20 -17.10
N ARG A 10 -21.32 -6.96 -17.25
CA ARG A 10 -20.82 -7.86 -16.20
C ARG A 10 -20.33 -7.09 -14.98
N LEU A 11 -19.63 -5.93 -15.19
CA LEU A 11 -19.19 -5.07 -14.11
C LEU A 11 -20.36 -4.41 -13.36
N LEU A 12 -21.42 -4.04 -14.09
CA LEU A 12 -22.58 -3.35 -13.53
C LEU A 12 -23.54 -4.28 -12.80
N LYS A 13 -23.63 -5.55 -13.22
CA LYS A 13 -24.60 -6.50 -12.67
C LYS A 13 -24.58 -6.59 -11.15
N PRO A 14 -23.43 -6.77 -10.44
CA PRO A 14 -23.40 -6.86 -8.98
C PRO A 14 -23.86 -5.55 -8.30
N ILE A 15 -23.64 -4.39 -8.95
CA ILE A 15 -24.13 -3.10 -8.44
C ILE A 15 -25.64 -2.98 -8.59
N LEU A 16 -26.18 -3.35 -9.75
CA LEU A 16 -27.62 -3.26 -10.04
C LEU A 16 -28.45 -4.21 -9.16
N GLU A 17 -27.89 -5.35 -8.81
CA GLU A 17 -28.48 -6.31 -7.87
C GLU A 17 -28.33 -5.88 -6.39
N ASN A 18 -27.76 -4.70 -6.12
CA ASN A 18 -27.47 -4.18 -4.77
C ASN A 18 -26.64 -5.13 -3.87
N SER A 19 -25.88 -6.04 -4.49
CA SER A 19 -25.07 -7.01 -3.77
C SER A 19 -23.73 -6.40 -3.32
N TYR A 20 -23.21 -5.45 -4.13
CA TYR A 20 -21.89 -4.82 -3.91
C TYR A 20 -21.95 -3.33 -4.17
N ASP A 21 -21.01 -2.60 -3.54
CA ASP A 21 -20.85 -1.15 -3.67
C ASP A 21 -19.73 -0.78 -4.66
N VAL A 22 -18.72 -1.61 -4.79
CA VAL A 22 -17.58 -1.43 -5.72
C VAL A 22 -17.29 -2.77 -6.40
N VAL A 23 -17.12 -2.76 -7.72
CA VAL A 23 -16.70 -3.94 -8.50
C VAL A 23 -15.42 -3.62 -9.26
N ILE A 24 -14.39 -4.44 -9.09
CA ILE A 24 -13.08 -4.31 -9.71
C ILE A 24 -12.98 -5.30 -10.87
N GLY A 25 -12.54 -4.83 -12.03
CA GLY A 25 -12.19 -5.71 -13.14
C GLY A 25 -10.76 -6.24 -12.98
N ASN A 26 -10.63 -7.52 -12.65
CA ASN A 26 -9.35 -8.21 -12.48
C ASN A 26 -8.73 -8.55 -13.84
N ARG A 27 -7.53 -8.05 -14.10
CA ARG A 27 -6.77 -8.24 -15.35
C ARG A 27 -5.84 -9.45 -15.31
N PHE A 28 -5.62 -10.05 -14.16
CA PHE A 28 -4.64 -11.13 -13.98
C PHE A 28 -5.18 -12.52 -14.30
N SER A 29 -6.48 -12.68 -14.47
CA SER A 29 -7.09 -13.96 -14.87
C SER A 29 -6.73 -14.38 -16.29
N ASP A 30 -6.49 -13.39 -17.19
CA ASP A 30 -6.09 -13.63 -18.59
C ASP A 30 -4.85 -12.78 -18.92
N ASP A 31 -3.75 -13.05 -18.19
CA ASP A 31 -2.53 -12.25 -18.23
C ASP A 31 -1.53 -12.66 -19.33
N LYS A 32 -1.94 -13.49 -20.29
CA LYS A 32 -1.07 -14.01 -21.34
C LYS A 32 -0.42 -12.92 -22.18
N GLU A 33 -1.08 -11.80 -22.37
CA GLU A 33 -0.62 -10.68 -23.17
C GLU A 33 0.00 -9.53 -22.36
N MET A 34 -0.01 -9.61 -21.02
CA MET A 34 0.53 -8.53 -20.19
C MET A 34 2.07 -8.54 -20.22
N PRO A 35 2.74 -7.43 -20.58
CA PRO A 35 4.20 -7.31 -20.53
C PRO A 35 4.74 -7.62 -19.12
N SER A 36 5.82 -8.42 -19.04
CA SER A 36 6.38 -8.93 -17.77
C SER A 36 6.72 -7.82 -16.76
N TYR A 37 7.27 -6.70 -17.22
CA TYR A 37 7.60 -5.56 -16.34
C TYR A 37 6.36 -4.92 -15.70
N ARG A 38 5.23 -4.85 -16.42
CA ARG A 38 3.95 -4.37 -15.88
C ARG A 38 3.37 -5.35 -14.87
N LYS A 39 3.47 -6.64 -15.17
CA LYS A 39 3.02 -7.70 -14.26
C LYS A 39 3.76 -7.66 -12.93
N ILE A 40 5.09 -7.50 -12.95
CA ILE A 40 5.90 -7.37 -11.74
C ILE A 40 5.55 -6.10 -10.97
N GLY A 41 5.47 -4.95 -11.64
CA GLY A 41 5.12 -3.67 -11.02
C GLY A 41 3.73 -3.71 -10.37
N ASN A 42 2.72 -4.18 -11.09
CA ASN A 42 1.37 -4.30 -10.55
C ASN A 42 1.30 -5.25 -9.36
N LYS A 43 1.91 -6.44 -9.42
CA LYS A 43 1.95 -7.39 -8.30
C LYS A 43 2.64 -6.82 -7.06
N MET A 44 3.68 -6.02 -7.24
CA MET A 44 4.34 -5.34 -6.13
C MET A 44 3.41 -4.30 -5.48
N LEU A 45 2.75 -3.48 -6.29
CA LEU A 45 1.78 -2.48 -5.82
C LEU A 45 0.56 -3.13 -5.15
N ASP A 46 0.04 -4.21 -5.73
CA ASP A 46 -1.05 -5.00 -5.13
C ASP A 46 -0.67 -5.53 -3.76
N LYS A 47 0.55 -6.08 -3.63
CA LYS A 47 1.03 -6.59 -2.35
C LYS A 47 1.13 -5.49 -1.30
N ILE A 48 1.61 -4.31 -1.67
CA ILE A 48 1.70 -3.15 -0.76
C ILE A 48 0.28 -2.67 -0.38
N THR A 49 -0.63 -2.54 -1.35
CA THR A 49 -2.02 -2.12 -1.11
C THR A 49 -2.77 -3.11 -0.22
N LYS A 50 -2.58 -4.42 -0.43
CA LYS A 50 -3.14 -5.48 0.43
C LYS A 50 -2.64 -5.37 1.87
N LEU A 51 -1.35 -5.09 2.05
CA LEU A 51 -0.78 -4.88 3.39
C LEU A 51 -1.36 -3.63 4.07
N ALA A 52 -1.71 -2.59 3.29
CA ALA A 52 -2.25 -1.35 3.82
C ALA A 52 -3.66 -1.50 4.41
N ALA A 53 -4.53 -2.30 3.78
CA ALA A 53 -5.95 -2.37 4.12
C ALA A 53 -6.48 -3.81 4.24
N ASP A 54 -5.60 -4.81 4.29
CA ASP A 54 -5.97 -6.24 4.39
C ASP A 54 -6.95 -6.68 3.28
N LEU A 55 -6.69 -6.20 2.05
CA LEU A 55 -7.58 -6.39 0.90
C LEU A 55 -7.43 -7.79 0.31
N PRO A 56 -8.51 -8.55 0.13
CA PRO A 56 -8.47 -9.89 -0.47
C PRO A 56 -8.40 -9.87 -2.00
N PHE A 57 -8.35 -8.70 -2.65
CA PHE A 57 -8.44 -8.55 -4.10
C PHE A 57 -7.11 -8.78 -4.82
N SER A 58 -7.17 -9.29 -6.05
CA SER A 58 -5.98 -9.64 -6.84
C SER A 58 -5.44 -8.48 -7.64
N ASP A 59 -6.28 -7.56 -8.12
CA ASP A 59 -5.90 -6.44 -8.97
C ASP A 59 -6.37 -5.09 -8.41
N THR A 60 -5.67 -4.60 -7.39
CA THR A 60 -5.98 -3.31 -6.75
C THR A 60 -5.62 -2.09 -7.61
N GLN A 61 -4.86 -2.28 -8.68
CA GLN A 61 -4.41 -1.22 -9.59
C GLN A 61 -5.25 -1.14 -10.87
N SER A 62 -6.30 -1.95 -10.99
CA SER A 62 -7.21 -1.86 -12.13
C SER A 62 -8.05 -0.59 -12.07
N GLY A 63 -7.99 0.25 -13.11
CA GLY A 63 -8.88 1.40 -13.26
C GLY A 63 -10.26 1.05 -13.84
N TYR A 64 -10.48 -0.21 -14.24
CA TYR A 64 -11.76 -0.66 -14.78
C TYR A 64 -12.67 -1.13 -13.65
N ARG A 65 -13.53 -0.21 -13.18
CA ARG A 65 -14.36 -0.40 -12.00
C ARG A 65 -15.77 0.11 -12.21
N SER A 66 -16.72 -0.42 -11.43
CA SER A 66 -18.05 0.16 -11.28
C SER A 66 -18.32 0.49 -9.80
N TYR A 67 -19.18 1.48 -9.58
CA TYR A 67 -19.47 2.01 -8.26
C TYR A 67 -20.99 2.18 -8.07
N SER A 68 -21.49 1.83 -6.90
CA SER A 68 -22.86 2.17 -6.49
C SER A 68 -22.99 3.67 -6.21
N LYS A 69 -24.20 4.21 -6.21
CA LYS A 69 -24.47 5.58 -5.80
C LYS A 69 -23.93 5.84 -4.37
N LYS A 70 -24.10 4.88 -3.48
CA LYS A 70 -23.60 4.93 -2.11
C LYS A 70 -22.06 5.05 -2.09
N ALA A 71 -21.35 4.26 -2.90
CA ALA A 71 -19.90 4.33 -2.99
C ALA A 71 -19.43 5.70 -3.48
N ILE A 72 -20.03 6.23 -4.55
CA ILE A 72 -19.66 7.55 -5.10
C ILE A 72 -19.84 8.67 -4.08
N GLN A 73 -20.90 8.60 -3.26
CA GLN A 73 -21.19 9.61 -2.23
C GLN A 73 -20.33 9.46 -0.97
N SER A 74 -19.81 8.28 -0.69
CA SER A 74 -19.07 7.97 0.53
C SER A 74 -17.55 8.07 0.37
N ILE A 75 -17.02 7.73 -0.80
CA ILE A 75 -15.59 7.68 -1.05
C ILE A 75 -15.05 9.10 -1.20
N ASN A 76 -14.09 9.45 -0.33
CA ASN A 76 -13.31 10.67 -0.44
C ASN A 76 -11.87 10.29 -0.80
N PHE A 77 -11.32 10.90 -1.82
CA PHE A 77 -9.93 10.68 -2.24
C PHE A 77 -9.24 12.00 -2.54
N SER A 78 -7.94 12.04 -2.35
CA SER A 78 -7.09 13.16 -2.72
C SER A 78 -6.84 13.13 -4.22
N THR A 79 -7.02 14.26 -4.90
CA THR A 79 -6.75 14.37 -6.35
C THR A 79 -5.27 14.44 -6.68
N SER A 80 -4.39 14.49 -5.69
CA SER A 80 -2.96 14.65 -5.85
C SER A 80 -2.21 13.33 -5.70
N GLY A 81 -2.13 12.52 -6.73
CA GLY A 81 -1.20 11.39 -6.71
C GLY A 81 -1.55 10.21 -7.60
N PHE A 82 -0.56 9.36 -7.82
CA PHE A 82 -0.68 8.14 -8.62
C PHE A 82 -1.24 6.94 -7.84
N GLY A 83 -1.45 7.08 -6.53
CA GLY A 83 -2.03 6.07 -5.65
C GLY A 83 -3.56 6.11 -5.57
N VAL A 84 -4.23 6.92 -6.39
CA VAL A 84 -5.68 7.11 -6.35
C VAL A 84 -6.45 5.79 -6.43
N ASP A 85 -6.00 4.87 -7.27
CA ASP A 85 -6.65 3.55 -7.40
C ASP A 85 -6.62 2.75 -6.11
N SER A 86 -5.51 2.78 -5.38
CA SER A 86 -5.36 2.13 -4.08
C SER A 86 -6.07 2.92 -2.98
N GLU A 87 -5.98 4.25 -2.99
CA GLU A 87 -6.62 5.13 -2.00
C GLU A 87 -8.14 4.98 -2.02
N ILE A 88 -8.75 4.88 -3.20
CA ILE A 88 -10.18 4.62 -3.36
C ILE A 88 -10.58 3.30 -2.68
N LEU A 89 -9.81 2.24 -2.86
CA LEU A 89 -10.12 0.93 -2.29
C LEU A 89 -9.93 0.91 -0.76
N ILE A 90 -8.85 1.51 -0.26
CA ILE A 90 -8.60 1.66 1.17
C ILE A 90 -9.77 2.43 1.81
N ASN A 91 -10.14 3.56 1.22
CA ASN A 91 -11.24 4.40 1.70
C ASN A 91 -12.59 3.66 1.65
N ALA A 92 -12.83 2.87 0.59
CA ALA A 92 -14.03 2.06 0.47
C ALA A 92 -14.14 1.01 1.60
N VAL A 93 -13.02 0.35 1.94
CA VAL A 93 -12.96 -0.60 3.06
C VAL A 93 -13.19 0.09 4.39
N ASP A 94 -12.53 1.23 4.64
CA ASP A 94 -12.69 2.03 5.86
C ASP A 94 -14.15 2.49 6.07
N LYS A 95 -14.89 2.69 4.98
CA LYS A 95 -16.33 3.02 4.99
C LYS A 95 -17.25 1.81 5.08
N GLY A 96 -16.71 0.60 5.17
CA GLY A 96 -17.50 -0.64 5.24
C GLY A 96 -18.28 -0.94 3.96
N LEU A 97 -17.82 -0.45 2.79
CA LEU A 97 -18.44 -0.72 1.51
C LEU A 97 -18.14 -2.18 1.08
N LYS A 98 -19.13 -2.80 0.45
CA LYS A 98 -18.99 -4.16 -0.09
C LYS A 98 -18.26 -4.12 -1.43
N ILE A 99 -17.11 -4.77 -1.50
CA ILE A 99 -16.26 -4.79 -2.69
C ILE A 99 -16.18 -6.21 -3.24
N THR A 100 -16.17 -6.37 -4.55
CA THR A 100 -15.91 -7.64 -5.22
C THR A 100 -15.03 -7.44 -6.44
N GLU A 101 -14.56 -8.54 -7.00
CA GLU A 101 -13.68 -8.62 -8.15
C GLU A 101 -14.32 -9.54 -9.20
N ILE A 102 -14.26 -9.15 -10.46
CA ILE A 102 -14.65 -10.00 -11.60
C ILE A 102 -13.55 -10.01 -12.64
N ASP A 103 -13.37 -11.15 -13.29
CA ASP A 103 -12.36 -11.30 -14.33
C ASP A 103 -12.73 -10.54 -15.60
N VAL A 104 -11.77 -9.78 -16.13
CA VAL A 104 -11.92 -9.01 -17.38
C VAL A 104 -10.73 -9.25 -18.30
N THR A 105 -11.02 -9.23 -19.60
CA THR A 105 -10.00 -9.33 -20.65
C THR A 105 -9.52 -7.94 -21.03
N VAL A 106 -8.21 -7.76 -21.19
CA VAL A 106 -7.56 -6.52 -21.58
C VAL A 106 -6.73 -6.73 -22.84
N LEU A 107 -6.94 -5.87 -23.82
CA LEU A 107 -6.15 -5.86 -25.03
C LEU A 107 -4.91 -4.97 -24.82
N TYR A 108 -3.71 -5.56 -24.83
CA TYR A 108 -2.46 -4.85 -24.64
C TYR A 108 -1.87 -4.33 -25.96
N ASP A 109 -2.13 -5.01 -27.07
CA ASP A 109 -1.68 -4.60 -28.40
C ASP A 109 -2.81 -3.89 -29.18
N THR A 110 -3.02 -2.63 -28.84
CA THR A 110 -4.04 -1.79 -29.51
C THR A 110 -3.44 -0.91 -30.61
N GLY A 111 -2.13 -1.04 -30.91
CA GLY A 111 -1.41 -0.18 -31.85
C GLY A 111 -1.27 1.28 -31.42
N LEU A 112 -1.80 1.66 -30.25
CA LEU A 112 -1.74 3.01 -29.69
C LEU A 112 -0.75 3.07 -28.50
N LYS A 113 -0.07 4.21 -28.32
CA LYS A 113 0.73 4.45 -27.11
C LYS A 113 -0.19 4.47 -25.89
N THR A 114 -0.17 3.41 -25.09
CA THR A 114 -1.05 3.21 -23.95
C THR A 114 -0.52 3.81 -22.65
N SER A 115 0.72 4.30 -22.62
CA SER A 115 1.32 4.97 -21.45
C SER A 115 2.08 6.21 -21.91
N THR A 116 1.75 7.37 -21.33
CA THR A 116 2.40 8.67 -21.62
C THR A 116 3.56 8.98 -20.67
N LYS A 117 3.84 8.12 -19.68
CA LYS A 117 4.87 8.35 -18.65
C LYS A 117 5.87 7.21 -18.58
N ASP A 118 7.09 7.57 -18.16
CA ASP A 118 8.16 6.61 -17.88
C ASP A 118 7.70 5.63 -16.79
N PRO A 119 7.70 4.30 -17.07
CA PRO A 119 7.20 3.29 -16.14
C PRO A 119 7.87 3.31 -14.77
N VAL A 120 9.15 3.67 -14.70
CA VAL A 120 9.93 3.66 -13.44
C VAL A 120 9.52 4.82 -12.53
N SER A 121 9.45 6.05 -13.08
CA SER A 121 9.06 7.23 -12.29
C SER A 121 7.61 7.15 -11.82
N HIS A 122 6.74 6.56 -12.62
CA HIS A 122 5.35 6.30 -12.26
C HIS A 122 5.26 5.31 -11.10
N THR A 123 5.97 4.19 -11.17
CA THR A 123 5.96 3.17 -10.12
C THR A 123 6.49 3.72 -8.80
N MET A 124 7.57 4.51 -8.83
CA MET A 124 8.13 5.11 -7.61
C MET A 124 7.19 6.11 -6.95
N SER A 125 6.47 6.94 -7.72
CA SER A 125 5.49 7.86 -7.14
C SER A 125 4.27 7.15 -6.57
N VAL A 126 3.82 6.05 -7.17
CA VAL A 126 2.75 5.21 -6.60
C VAL A 126 3.20 4.56 -5.29
N ILE A 127 4.41 4.01 -5.25
CA ILE A 127 4.99 3.43 -4.02
C ILE A 127 5.06 4.47 -2.91
N ALA A 128 5.56 5.68 -3.21
CA ALA A 128 5.64 6.76 -2.23
C ALA A 128 4.26 7.13 -1.66
N SER A 129 3.26 7.31 -2.53
CA SER A 129 1.88 7.61 -2.11
C SER A 129 1.25 6.48 -1.28
N LEU A 130 1.55 5.22 -1.60
CA LEU A 130 1.07 4.08 -0.84
C LEU A 130 1.75 3.98 0.53
N LEU A 131 3.06 4.21 0.61
CA LEU A 131 3.78 4.24 1.88
C LEU A 131 3.26 5.35 2.79
N GLU A 132 2.99 6.53 2.22
CA GLU A 132 2.35 7.64 2.94
C GLU A 132 0.96 7.24 3.46
N SER A 133 0.12 6.64 2.62
CA SER A 133 -1.20 6.16 3.01
C SER A 133 -1.14 5.11 4.12
N ILE A 134 -0.23 4.13 4.02
CA ILE A 134 0.00 3.10 5.04
C ILE A 134 0.46 3.72 6.36
N ALA A 135 1.42 4.66 6.30
CA ALA A 135 1.94 5.32 7.47
C ALA A 135 0.85 6.12 8.21
N ILE A 136 -0.11 6.68 7.49
CA ILE A 136 -1.23 7.44 8.07
C ILE A 136 -2.31 6.52 8.66
N HIS A 137 -2.67 5.42 7.97
CA HIS A 137 -3.79 4.57 8.38
C HIS A 137 -3.44 3.58 9.50
N HIS A 138 -2.22 3.04 9.49
CA HIS A 138 -1.75 2.05 10.47
C HIS A 138 -0.34 2.35 11.01
N PRO A 139 -0.12 3.55 11.59
CA PRO A 139 1.22 3.99 11.97
C PRO A 139 1.87 3.11 13.04
N LEU A 140 1.09 2.62 14.01
CA LEU A 140 1.61 1.75 15.06
C LEU A 140 2.16 0.43 14.52
N LYS A 141 1.51 -0.15 13.52
CA LYS A 141 1.92 -1.42 12.92
C LYS A 141 3.18 -1.26 12.05
N TYR A 142 3.24 -0.21 11.23
CA TYR A 142 4.28 -0.09 10.20
C TYR A 142 5.48 0.76 10.62
N LEU A 143 5.32 1.64 11.59
CA LEU A 143 6.42 2.41 12.18
C LEU A 143 6.71 2.01 13.62
N GLY A 144 5.68 1.74 14.43
CA GLY A 144 5.82 1.41 15.83
C GLY A 144 6.53 0.06 16.05
N ILE A 145 6.11 -1.00 15.36
CA ILE A 145 6.72 -2.32 15.52
C ILE A 145 8.20 -2.32 15.06
N PRO A 146 8.58 -1.83 13.87
CA PRO A 146 9.99 -1.73 13.49
C PRO A 146 10.80 -0.85 14.44
N GLY A 147 10.23 0.26 14.90
CA GLY A 147 10.85 1.12 15.89
C GLY A 147 11.15 0.38 17.21
N MET A 148 10.20 -0.40 17.71
CA MET A 148 10.37 -1.22 18.91
C MET A 148 11.46 -2.29 18.72
N ILE A 149 11.48 -2.97 17.58
CA ILE A 149 12.50 -3.98 17.24
C ILE A 149 13.89 -3.33 17.25
N LEU A 150 14.04 -2.17 16.61
CA LEU A 150 15.31 -1.45 16.58
C LEU A 150 15.76 -1.01 17.98
N LEU A 151 14.84 -0.60 18.85
CA LEU A 151 15.20 -0.28 20.25
C LEU A 151 15.70 -1.52 20.99
N ILE A 152 15.05 -2.67 20.83
CA ILE A 152 15.49 -3.92 21.47
C ILE A 152 16.89 -4.32 20.97
N ILE A 153 17.13 -4.22 19.67
CA ILE A 153 18.45 -4.47 19.07
C ILE A 153 19.48 -3.49 19.63
N GLY A 154 19.17 -2.20 19.68
CA GLY A 154 20.04 -1.18 20.23
C GLY A 154 20.41 -1.41 21.70
N LEU A 155 19.45 -1.77 22.53
CA LEU A 155 19.69 -2.13 23.93
C LEU A 155 20.56 -3.39 24.06
N GLY A 156 20.34 -4.40 23.23
CA GLY A 156 21.17 -5.60 23.17
C GLY A 156 22.63 -5.30 22.84
N PHE A 157 22.87 -4.47 21.81
CA PHE A 157 24.25 -4.04 21.47
C PHE A 157 24.87 -3.14 22.54
N THR A 158 24.08 -2.34 23.25
CA THR A 158 24.55 -1.56 24.39
C THR A 158 25.03 -2.49 25.52
N GLY A 159 24.22 -3.48 25.89
CA GLY A 159 24.61 -4.47 26.90
C GLY A 159 25.87 -5.25 26.51
N TYR A 160 25.94 -5.70 25.24
CA TYR A 160 27.12 -6.36 24.70
C TYR A 160 28.37 -5.47 24.78
N SER A 161 28.26 -4.19 24.41
CA SER A 161 29.39 -3.25 24.45
C SER A 161 29.90 -3.00 25.87
N ILE A 162 29.01 -2.93 26.85
CA ILE A 162 29.35 -2.80 28.28
C ILE A 162 30.06 -4.06 28.78
N SER A 163 29.53 -5.25 28.49
CA SER A 163 30.15 -6.52 28.86
C SER A 163 31.55 -6.67 28.29
N ASN A 164 31.69 -6.40 27.00
CA ASN A 164 32.99 -6.47 26.32
C ASN A 164 34.01 -5.47 26.90
N PHE A 165 33.58 -4.26 27.29
CA PHE A 165 34.44 -3.27 27.94
C PHE A 165 34.90 -3.77 29.31
N ASN A 166 34.04 -4.38 30.10
CA ASN A 166 34.39 -4.91 31.42
C ASN A 166 35.41 -6.05 31.33
N GLU A 167 35.38 -6.85 30.25
CA GLU A 167 36.31 -7.97 30.06
C GLU A 167 37.64 -7.56 29.43
N THR A 168 37.61 -6.66 28.47
CA THR A 168 38.79 -6.32 27.63
C THR A 168 39.41 -4.92 27.90
N GLY A 169 38.68 -4.07 28.60
CA GLY A 169 39.04 -2.65 28.79
C GLY A 169 38.92 -1.80 27.53
N ASN A 170 38.42 -2.36 26.41
CA ASN A 170 38.31 -1.70 25.13
C ASN A 170 36.89 -1.66 24.61
N PHE A 171 36.48 -0.53 24.03
CA PHE A 171 35.22 -0.41 23.34
C PHE A 171 35.31 -0.90 21.89
N SER A 172 34.40 -1.75 21.47
CA SER A 172 34.23 -2.09 20.07
C SER A 172 33.47 -0.96 19.36
N LEU A 173 34.15 -0.16 18.55
CA LEU A 173 33.55 0.95 17.81
C LEU A 173 32.33 0.52 16.94
N PRO A 174 32.41 -0.59 16.20
CA PRO A 174 31.22 -1.06 15.42
C PRO A 174 30.01 -1.33 16.30
N SER A 175 30.20 -1.94 17.48
CA SER A 175 29.09 -2.28 18.38
C SER A 175 28.41 -1.03 18.94
N ILE A 176 29.21 -0.01 19.33
CA ILE A 176 28.69 1.26 19.83
C ILE A 176 27.93 2.00 18.75
N LEU A 177 28.48 2.09 17.54
CA LEU A 177 27.81 2.75 16.42
C LEU A 177 26.48 2.05 16.06
N THR A 178 26.47 0.72 16.09
CA THR A 178 25.24 -0.05 15.85
C THR A 178 24.22 0.19 16.97
N ALA A 179 24.63 0.20 18.23
CA ALA A 179 23.76 0.50 19.36
C ALA A 179 23.14 1.90 19.24
N MET A 180 23.98 2.92 19.05
CA MET A 180 23.51 4.32 18.97
C MET A 180 22.59 4.55 17.79
N SER A 181 22.95 4.08 16.59
CA SER A 181 22.11 4.25 15.39
C SER A 181 20.77 3.53 15.53
N SER A 182 20.77 2.30 16.05
CA SER A 182 19.52 1.54 16.27
C SER A 182 18.62 2.21 17.31
N LEU A 183 19.17 2.73 18.40
CA LEU A 183 18.41 3.44 19.43
C LEU A 183 17.80 4.75 18.88
N ILE A 184 18.59 5.55 18.17
CA ILE A 184 18.11 6.83 17.62
C ILE A 184 17.04 6.60 16.57
N ILE A 185 17.28 5.71 15.61
CA ILE A 185 16.31 5.42 14.54
C ILE A 185 15.04 4.79 15.13
N GLY A 186 15.20 3.83 16.07
CA GLY A 186 14.09 3.19 16.74
C GLY A 186 13.21 4.18 17.51
N LEU A 187 13.82 5.12 18.23
CA LEU A 187 13.10 6.16 18.96
C LEU A 187 12.36 7.11 18.01
N ILE A 188 13.00 7.56 16.93
CA ILE A 188 12.37 8.42 15.91
C ILE A 188 11.14 7.73 15.30
N LEU A 189 11.26 6.47 14.90
CA LEU A 189 10.14 5.70 14.33
C LEU A 189 8.98 5.54 15.33
N LEU A 190 9.27 5.29 16.59
CA LEU A 190 8.24 5.22 17.63
C LEU A 190 7.53 6.56 17.84
N LEU A 191 8.27 7.65 17.97
CA LEU A 191 7.69 8.97 18.14
C LEU A 191 6.82 9.36 16.93
N MET A 192 7.31 9.14 15.70
CA MET A 192 6.50 9.37 14.48
C MET A 192 5.24 8.50 14.46
N SER A 193 5.35 7.25 14.88
CA SER A 193 4.22 6.32 14.96
C SER A 193 3.12 6.84 15.89
N VAL A 194 3.49 7.32 17.08
CA VAL A 194 2.54 7.87 18.07
C VAL A 194 1.89 9.17 17.57
N VAL A 195 2.69 10.07 16.99
CA VAL A 195 2.18 11.34 16.43
C VAL A 195 1.18 11.08 15.31
N LEU A 196 1.53 10.23 14.33
CA LEU A 196 0.63 9.89 13.23
C LEU A 196 -0.63 9.17 13.72
N TYR A 197 -0.52 8.30 14.72
CA TYR A 197 -1.68 7.65 15.34
C TYR A 197 -2.63 8.68 15.97
N SER A 198 -2.10 9.65 16.70
CA SER A 198 -2.90 10.73 17.31
C SER A 198 -3.63 11.55 16.25
N ILE A 199 -2.95 11.93 15.15
CA ILE A 199 -3.54 12.68 14.04
C ILE A 199 -4.64 11.87 13.33
N SER A 200 -4.37 10.58 13.06
CA SER A 200 -5.32 9.70 12.40
C SER A 200 -6.59 9.49 13.22
N ASN A 201 -6.46 9.38 14.54
CA ASN A 201 -7.60 9.17 15.42
C ASN A 201 -8.48 10.43 15.58
N ASN A 202 -7.86 11.62 15.57
CA ASN A 202 -8.60 12.89 15.63
C ASN A 202 -9.42 13.18 14.34
N LYS A 203 -9.06 12.59 13.19
CA LYS A 203 -9.85 12.73 11.95
C LYS A 203 -11.09 11.81 11.92
N LYS A 204 -11.21 10.86 12.83
CA LYS A 204 -12.34 9.91 12.91
C LYS A 204 -13.45 10.38 13.87
N MET A 205 -13.22 11.46 14.65
CA MET A 205 -14.21 12.18 15.43
C MET A 205 -14.80 13.32 14.62
#